data_acffdce612b37c95fcaf6e62a200b670
#
_entry.id   acffdce612b37c95fcaf6e62a200b670
#
_cell.length_a   1.000
_cell.length_b   1.000
_cell.length_c   1.000
_cell.angle_alpha   90.00
_cell.angle_beta   90.00
_cell.angle_gamma   90.00
#
_symmetry.space_group_name_H-M   'P 1'
#
loop_
_entity.id
_entity.type
_entity.pdbx_description
1 polymer ?
#
loop_
_entity_poly.entity_id
_entity_poly.type
_entity_poly.pdbx_seq_one_letter_code
_entity_poly.pdbx_strand_id
1 'polypeptide(L)'
;MDFILGGLIVIGVIVFSMVLHELAHGAVAYYLGDTTAKDDGRLTLNPLKHLDPFMSIILPTLLYFSGGVVFGGAKPVPVDFSKVRGREWGMALVALAGPMTNLLIAFVAFLIGHFSGALYYSGIVHDILLELVMVNLGFMIFNLIPIPPLDGSRVLYAVMPDGVREFMNSMEKVGLVVVYALILIGGGLFSEFMSRAIYGVFNGFYWIIGA
;
A
#
# COMPACT_ATOMS: atom_id res chain seq x y z
N MET A 1 20.03 14.09 -10.45
CA MET A 1 18.89 13.77 -11.35
C MET A 1 18.05 15.03 -11.56
N ASP A 2 17.57 15.25 -12.78
CA ASP A 2 16.69 16.39 -13.05
C ASP A 2 15.40 16.24 -12.25
N PHE A 3 14.91 17.35 -11.70
CA PHE A 3 13.68 17.38 -10.88
C PHE A 3 12.47 16.71 -11.56
N ILE A 4 12.31 16.94 -12.87
CA ILE A 4 11.23 16.36 -13.67
C ILE A 4 11.39 14.85 -13.79
N LEU A 5 12.59 14.36 -14.10
CA LEU A 5 12.85 12.94 -14.26
C LEU A 5 12.62 12.18 -12.93
N GLY A 6 13.09 12.75 -11.82
CA GLY A 6 12.82 12.19 -10.49
C GLY A 6 11.33 12.06 -10.19
N GLY A 7 10.57 13.11 -10.44
CA GLY A 7 9.12 13.09 -10.27
C GLY A 7 8.43 12.03 -11.12
N LEU A 8 8.84 11.84 -12.38
CA LEU A 8 8.30 10.81 -13.26
C LEU A 8 8.61 9.39 -12.77
N ILE A 9 9.82 9.14 -12.25
CA ILE A 9 10.21 7.86 -11.65
C ILE A 9 9.31 7.54 -10.45
N VAL A 10 9.19 8.48 -9.51
CA VAL A 10 8.35 8.30 -8.30
C VAL A 10 6.90 8.01 -8.69
N ILE A 11 6.31 8.77 -9.59
CA ILE A 11 4.93 8.54 -10.06
C ILE A 11 4.80 7.16 -10.72
N GLY A 12 5.73 6.79 -11.58
CA GLY A 12 5.73 5.48 -12.23
C GLY A 12 5.81 4.33 -11.22
N VAL A 13 6.68 4.44 -10.23
CA VAL A 13 6.83 3.45 -9.14
C VAL A 13 5.55 3.37 -8.31
N ILE A 14 4.97 4.51 -7.91
CA ILE A 14 3.72 4.56 -7.15
C ILE A 14 2.60 3.84 -7.91
N VAL A 15 2.39 4.20 -9.18
CA VAL A 15 1.31 3.61 -10.00
C VAL A 15 1.54 2.10 -10.19
N PHE A 16 2.75 1.69 -10.51
CA PHE A 16 3.11 0.27 -10.65
C PHE A 16 2.83 -0.52 -9.36
N SER A 17 3.31 -0.03 -8.23
CA SER A 17 3.18 -0.67 -6.93
C SER A 17 1.73 -0.76 -6.46
N MET A 18 0.97 0.31 -6.68
CA MET A 18 -0.45 0.40 -6.36
C MET A 18 -1.28 -0.60 -7.20
N VAL A 19 -1.02 -0.71 -8.50
CA VAL A 19 -1.73 -1.65 -9.38
C VAL A 19 -1.49 -3.09 -8.93
N LEU A 20 -0.26 -3.45 -8.59
CA LEU A 20 0.06 -4.81 -8.13
C LEU A 20 -0.54 -5.11 -6.76
N HIS A 21 -0.55 -4.13 -5.85
CA HIS A 21 -1.19 -4.21 -4.54
C HIS A 21 -2.68 -4.51 -4.68
N GLU A 22 -3.42 -3.72 -5.45
CA GLU A 22 -4.84 -3.90 -5.70
C GLU A 22 -5.15 -5.22 -6.42
N LEU A 23 -4.32 -5.57 -7.42
CA LEU A 23 -4.47 -6.83 -8.13
C LEU A 23 -4.29 -8.03 -7.21
N ALA A 24 -3.39 -7.95 -6.23
CA ALA A 24 -3.17 -9.01 -5.25
C ALA A 24 -4.40 -9.25 -4.37
N HIS A 25 -5.05 -8.20 -3.88
CA HIS A 25 -6.32 -8.32 -3.16
C HIS A 25 -7.37 -9.05 -3.99
N GLY A 26 -7.61 -8.60 -5.23
CA GLY A 26 -8.57 -9.21 -6.12
C GLY A 26 -8.23 -10.65 -6.51
N ALA A 27 -6.95 -10.97 -6.71
CA ALA A 27 -6.51 -12.32 -7.04
C ALA A 27 -6.71 -13.30 -5.88
N VAL A 28 -6.39 -12.90 -4.65
CA VAL A 28 -6.63 -13.73 -3.45
C VAL A 28 -8.12 -13.87 -3.18
N ALA A 29 -8.93 -12.81 -3.33
CA ALA A 29 -10.38 -12.87 -3.22
C ALA A 29 -10.96 -13.86 -4.22
N TYR A 30 -10.53 -13.79 -5.48
CA TYR A 30 -10.92 -14.73 -6.54
C TYR A 30 -10.56 -16.18 -6.21
N TYR A 31 -9.34 -16.42 -5.75
CA TYR A 31 -8.90 -17.75 -5.31
C TYR A 31 -9.75 -18.29 -4.14
N LEU A 32 -10.17 -17.41 -3.24
CA LEU A 32 -11.04 -17.76 -2.11
C LEU A 32 -12.53 -17.82 -2.47
N GLY A 33 -12.92 -17.59 -3.73
CA GLY A 33 -14.27 -17.83 -4.25
C GLY A 33 -15.07 -16.58 -4.60
N ASP A 34 -14.55 -15.40 -4.35
CA ASP A 34 -15.20 -14.14 -4.76
C ASP A 34 -14.81 -13.77 -6.19
N THR A 35 -15.78 -13.82 -7.12
CA THR A 35 -15.57 -13.48 -8.54
C THR A 35 -15.81 -12.00 -8.84
N THR A 36 -16.19 -11.18 -7.87
CA THR A 36 -16.64 -9.80 -8.07
C THR A 36 -15.61 -8.97 -8.84
N ALA A 37 -14.33 -8.99 -8.42
CA ALA A 37 -13.26 -8.25 -9.10
C ALA A 37 -13.02 -8.71 -10.54
N LYS A 38 -13.17 -10.01 -10.81
CA LYS A 38 -13.05 -10.58 -12.15
C LYS A 38 -14.22 -10.16 -13.05
N ASP A 39 -15.43 -10.26 -12.54
CA ASP A 39 -16.66 -9.95 -13.27
C ASP A 39 -16.72 -8.46 -13.64
N ASP A 40 -16.19 -7.60 -12.79
CA ASP A 40 -16.04 -6.15 -13.02
C ASP A 40 -14.83 -5.79 -13.91
N GLY A 41 -14.07 -6.79 -14.40
CA GLY A 41 -12.88 -6.57 -15.23
C GLY A 41 -11.77 -5.77 -14.53
N ARG A 42 -11.69 -5.92 -13.19
CA ARG A 42 -10.73 -5.22 -12.33
C ARG A 42 -9.45 -6.04 -12.07
N LEU A 43 -9.42 -7.33 -12.42
CA LEU A 43 -8.21 -8.18 -12.40
C LEU A 43 -7.36 -7.90 -13.65
N THR A 44 -6.72 -6.74 -13.72
CA THR A 44 -5.95 -6.27 -14.87
C THR A 44 -4.76 -5.41 -14.44
N LEU A 45 -3.68 -5.48 -15.20
CA LEU A 45 -2.51 -4.60 -15.03
C LEU A 45 -2.71 -3.20 -15.64
N ASN A 46 -3.86 -2.92 -16.26
CA ASN A 46 -4.14 -1.60 -16.82
C ASN A 46 -4.33 -0.56 -15.69
N PRO A 47 -3.41 0.39 -15.50
CA PRO A 47 -3.46 1.34 -14.39
C PRO A 47 -4.72 2.23 -14.45
N LEU A 48 -5.27 2.51 -15.64
CA LEU A 48 -6.47 3.34 -15.78
C LEU A 48 -7.70 2.73 -15.11
N LYS A 49 -7.72 1.41 -14.93
CA LYS A 49 -8.79 0.72 -14.20
C LYS A 49 -8.70 0.90 -12.68
N HIS A 50 -7.52 1.26 -12.17
CA HIS A 50 -7.25 1.45 -10.73
C HIS A 50 -7.16 2.93 -10.34
N LEU A 51 -7.30 3.87 -11.27
CA LEU A 51 -7.36 5.29 -10.98
C LEU A 51 -8.78 5.71 -10.59
N ASP A 52 -8.87 6.47 -9.51
CA ASP A 52 -10.05 7.24 -9.14
C ASP A 52 -9.80 8.71 -9.47
N PRO A 53 -10.61 9.36 -10.33
CA PRO A 53 -10.37 10.74 -10.72
C PRO A 53 -10.29 11.71 -9.54
N PHE A 54 -11.09 11.49 -8.50
CA PHE A 54 -11.08 12.36 -7.32
C PHE A 54 -9.90 12.04 -6.39
N MET A 55 -9.75 10.78 -5.97
CA MET A 55 -8.74 10.38 -4.98
C MET A 55 -7.33 10.33 -5.55
N SER A 56 -7.18 9.98 -6.85
CA SER A 56 -5.86 9.82 -7.46
C SER A 56 -5.35 11.10 -8.14
N ILE A 57 -6.22 12.07 -8.48
CA ILE A 57 -5.84 13.27 -9.24
C ILE A 57 -6.29 14.55 -8.53
N ILE A 58 -7.61 14.75 -8.33
CA ILE A 58 -8.15 16.02 -7.85
C ILE A 58 -7.66 16.30 -6.43
N LEU A 59 -7.80 15.34 -5.52
CA LEU A 59 -7.44 15.51 -4.13
C LEU A 59 -5.94 15.78 -3.92
N PRO A 60 -5.00 14.99 -4.48
CA PRO A 60 -3.57 15.29 -4.39
C PRO A 60 -3.21 16.67 -4.95
N THR A 61 -3.86 17.06 -6.06
CA THR A 61 -3.65 18.37 -6.67
C THR A 61 -4.10 19.51 -5.76
N LEU A 62 -5.31 19.42 -5.19
CA LEU A 62 -5.81 20.40 -4.24
C LEU A 62 -4.92 20.53 -3.00
N LEU A 63 -4.48 19.39 -2.45
CA LEU A 63 -3.59 19.36 -1.29
C LEU A 63 -2.22 19.98 -1.60
N TYR A 64 -1.67 19.73 -2.78
CA TYR A 64 -0.42 20.32 -3.25
C TYR A 64 -0.53 21.87 -3.29
N PHE A 65 -1.58 22.40 -3.92
CA PHE A 65 -1.77 23.85 -4.02
C PHE A 65 -2.14 24.52 -2.68
N SER A 66 -2.72 23.78 -1.74
CA SER A 66 -2.99 24.28 -0.39
C SER A 66 -1.75 24.31 0.51
N GLY A 67 -0.61 23.80 0.05
CA GLY A 67 0.62 23.70 0.85
C GLY A 67 0.56 22.62 1.94
N GLY A 68 -0.44 21.73 1.86
CA GLY A 68 -0.62 20.60 2.77
C GLY A 68 0.22 19.38 2.40
N VAL A 69 0.10 18.34 3.22
CA VAL A 69 0.68 17.04 2.91
C VAL A 69 -0.08 16.45 1.72
N VAL A 70 0.64 16.18 0.62
CA VAL A 70 0.06 15.57 -0.58
C VAL A 70 -0.27 14.10 -0.30
N PHE A 71 -1.51 13.76 -0.53
CA PHE A 71 -2.05 12.45 -0.25
C PHE A 71 -3.09 12.08 -1.31
N GLY A 72 -3.17 10.80 -1.66
CA GLY A 72 -4.10 10.30 -2.65
C GLY A 72 -4.29 8.79 -2.49
N GLY A 73 -5.19 8.22 -3.28
CA GLY A 73 -5.49 6.79 -3.22
C GLY A 73 -5.87 6.21 -4.57
N ALA A 74 -5.76 4.89 -4.66
CA ALA A 74 -6.30 4.12 -5.77
C ALA A 74 -7.81 3.97 -5.64
N LYS A 75 -8.44 3.62 -6.74
CA LYS A 75 -9.77 3.03 -6.73
C LYS A 75 -9.63 1.57 -6.29
N PRO A 76 -10.12 1.19 -5.10
CA PRO A 76 -9.92 -0.16 -4.59
C PRO A 76 -10.57 -1.20 -5.50
N VAL A 77 -9.97 -2.38 -5.58
CA VAL A 77 -10.57 -3.54 -6.24
C VAL A 77 -11.79 -3.99 -5.43
N PRO A 78 -12.99 -4.17 -6.03
CA PRO A 78 -14.17 -4.57 -5.31
C PRO A 78 -14.02 -6.00 -4.79
N VAL A 79 -14.27 -6.20 -3.50
CA VAL A 79 -14.27 -7.51 -2.84
C VAL A 79 -15.57 -7.67 -2.07
N ASP A 80 -16.30 -8.74 -2.37
CA ASP A 80 -17.48 -9.14 -1.62
C ASP A 80 -17.09 -10.19 -0.57
N PHE A 81 -16.80 -9.72 0.64
CA PHE A 81 -16.36 -10.61 1.73
C PHE A 81 -17.39 -11.67 2.11
N SER A 82 -18.68 -11.51 1.74
CA SER A 82 -19.68 -12.54 1.96
C SER A 82 -19.46 -13.80 1.10
N LYS A 83 -18.78 -13.65 -0.05
CA LYS A 83 -18.43 -14.73 -0.97
C LYS A 83 -17.07 -15.36 -0.67
N VAL A 84 -16.23 -14.68 0.12
CA VAL A 84 -14.87 -15.15 0.44
C VAL A 84 -14.94 -16.33 1.41
N ARG A 85 -14.34 -17.45 1.02
CA ARG A 85 -14.22 -18.64 1.89
C ARG A 85 -13.32 -18.34 3.09
N GLY A 86 -13.68 -18.89 4.25
CA GLY A 86 -12.91 -18.71 5.48
C GLY A 86 -13.36 -17.53 6.33
N ARG A 87 -14.48 -16.86 5.98
CA ARG A 87 -15.07 -15.75 6.75
C ARG A 87 -14.01 -14.69 7.11
N GLU A 88 -13.88 -14.36 8.39
CA GLU A 88 -12.97 -13.32 8.90
C GLU A 88 -11.49 -13.62 8.55
N TRP A 89 -11.08 -14.88 8.59
CA TRP A 89 -9.72 -15.29 8.19
C TRP A 89 -9.49 -15.17 6.68
N GLY A 90 -10.53 -15.48 5.88
CA GLY A 90 -10.48 -15.24 4.44
C GLY A 90 -10.34 -13.75 4.13
N MET A 91 -11.10 -12.90 4.85
CA MET A 91 -10.98 -11.44 4.77
C MET A 91 -9.56 -10.96 5.13
N ALA A 92 -8.98 -11.49 6.21
CA ALA A 92 -7.61 -11.16 6.63
C ALA A 92 -6.56 -11.56 5.58
N LEU A 93 -6.73 -12.73 4.94
CA LEU A 93 -5.83 -13.18 3.86
C LEU A 93 -5.92 -12.27 2.63
N VAL A 94 -7.14 -11.89 2.25
CA VAL A 94 -7.34 -10.92 1.17
C VAL A 94 -6.65 -9.59 1.51
N ALA A 95 -6.88 -9.07 2.72
CA ALA A 95 -6.28 -7.82 3.16
C ALA A 95 -4.74 -7.86 3.22
N LEU A 96 -4.16 -8.98 3.65
CA LEU A 96 -2.70 -9.15 3.69
C LEU A 96 -2.07 -9.24 2.28
N ALA A 97 -2.82 -9.60 1.26
CA ALA A 97 -2.28 -9.84 -0.08
C ALA A 97 -1.58 -8.61 -0.66
N GLY A 98 -2.19 -7.42 -0.52
CA GLY A 98 -1.62 -6.15 -0.98
C GLY A 98 -0.30 -5.82 -0.27
N PRO A 99 -0.29 -5.68 1.06
CA PRO A 99 0.94 -5.41 1.83
C PRO A 99 2.05 -6.43 1.59
N MET A 100 1.73 -7.72 1.49
CA MET A 100 2.73 -8.76 1.21
C MET A 100 3.29 -8.66 -0.21
N THR A 101 2.49 -8.25 -1.18
CA THR A 101 2.96 -7.97 -2.54
C THR A 101 3.93 -6.78 -2.54
N ASN A 102 3.64 -5.72 -1.80
CA ASN A 102 4.57 -4.60 -1.64
C ASN A 102 5.87 -5.03 -0.96
N LEU A 103 5.81 -5.83 0.10
CA LEU A 103 7.01 -6.39 0.73
C LEU A 103 7.86 -7.18 -0.26
N LEU A 104 7.23 -8.01 -1.08
CA LEU A 104 7.91 -8.83 -2.10
C LEU A 104 8.57 -7.95 -3.16
N ILE A 105 7.88 -6.92 -3.67
CA ILE A 105 8.45 -5.97 -4.65
C ILE A 105 9.66 -5.27 -4.06
N ALA A 106 9.54 -4.75 -2.83
CA ALA A 106 10.64 -4.09 -2.12
C ALA A 106 11.85 -5.02 -1.95
N PHE A 107 11.62 -6.25 -1.52
CA PHE A 107 12.69 -7.22 -1.31
C PHE A 107 13.38 -7.63 -2.61
N VAL A 108 12.61 -7.89 -3.68
CA VAL A 108 13.19 -8.20 -5.00
C VAL A 108 13.99 -7.03 -5.56
N ALA A 109 13.47 -5.80 -5.47
CA ALA A 109 14.19 -4.60 -5.91
C ALA A 109 15.51 -4.40 -5.10
N PHE A 110 15.45 -4.64 -3.79
CA PHE A 110 16.62 -4.62 -2.92
C PHE A 110 17.66 -5.66 -3.35
N LEU A 111 17.26 -6.92 -3.58
CA LEU A 111 18.17 -7.98 -4.02
C LEU A 111 18.82 -7.63 -5.37
N ILE A 112 18.05 -7.18 -6.35
CA ILE A 112 18.58 -6.75 -7.65
C ILE A 112 19.60 -5.64 -7.45
N GLY A 113 19.27 -4.61 -6.66
CA GLY A 113 20.14 -3.46 -6.44
C GLY A 113 21.40 -3.79 -5.65
N HIS A 114 21.30 -4.67 -4.66
CA HIS A 114 22.43 -5.13 -3.86
C HIS A 114 23.41 -5.96 -4.71
N PHE A 115 22.95 -7.03 -5.35
CA PHE A 115 23.81 -7.96 -6.08
C PHE A 115 24.33 -7.40 -7.41
N SER A 116 23.63 -6.44 -8.04
CA SER A 116 24.16 -5.72 -9.20
C SER A 116 25.11 -4.58 -8.83
N GLY A 117 25.19 -4.22 -7.56
CA GLY A 117 25.94 -3.04 -7.10
C GLY A 117 25.19 -1.71 -7.33
N ALA A 118 24.02 -1.73 -7.97
CA ALA A 118 23.32 -0.51 -8.36
C ALA A 118 22.86 0.35 -7.16
N LEU A 119 22.66 -0.23 -5.98
CA LEU A 119 22.35 0.56 -4.76
C LEU A 119 23.54 1.36 -4.22
N TYR A 120 24.76 1.11 -4.69
CA TYR A 120 25.99 1.74 -4.19
C TYR A 120 26.55 2.83 -5.11
N TYR A 121 26.00 2.97 -6.32
CA TYR A 121 26.43 3.95 -7.30
C TYR A 121 25.26 4.79 -7.76
N SER A 122 25.40 6.12 -7.70
CA SER A 122 24.37 7.06 -8.16
C SER A 122 24.09 6.90 -9.66
N GLY A 123 22.81 6.94 -10.02
CA GLY A 123 22.35 6.85 -11.40
C GLY A 123 20.86 6.48 -11.49
N ILE A 124 20.31 6.50 -12.67
CA ILE A 124 18.86 6.27 -12.89
C ILE A 124 18.41 4.90 -12.38
N VAL A 125 19.24 3.86 -12.51
CA VAL A 125 18.92 2.51 -12.01
C VAL A 125 18.91 2.48 -10.49
N HIS A 126 19.87 3.17 -9.83
CA HIS A 126 19.89 3.38 -8.39
C HIS A 126 18.58 4.02 -7.92
N ASP A 127 18.20 5.14 -8.56
CA ASP A 127 17.04 5.91 -8.18
C ASP A 127 15.74 5.09 -8.32
N ILE A 128 15.57 4.38 -9.44
CA ILE A 128 14.41 3.50 -9.66
C ILE A 128 14.33 2.36 -8.60
N LEU A 129 15.46 1.68 -8.35
CA LEU A 129 15.47 0.57 -7.40
C LEU A 129 15.27 1.04 -5.97
N LEU A 130 15.88 2.16 -5.59
CA LEU A 130 15.68 2.74 -4.26
C LEU A 130 14.24 3.20 -4.05
N GLU A 131 13.63 3.86 -5.03
CA GLU A 131 12.21 4.25 -4.96
C GLU A 131 11.29 3.04 -4.91
N LEU A 132 11.57 1.97 -5.70
CA LEU A 132 10.81 0.71 -5.60
C LEU A 132 10.87 0.13 -4.19
N VAL A 133 12.03 0.16 -3.54
CA VAL A 133 12.16 -0.31 -2.15
C VAL A 133 11.38 0.59 -1.21
N MET A 134 11.65 1.91 -1.21
CA MET A 134 11.11 2.83 -0.20
C MET A 134 9.60 3.02 -0.32
N VAL A 135 9.07 3.19 -1.53
CA VAL A 135 7.64 3.35 -1.78
C VAL A 135 6.88 2.07 -1.38
N ASN A 136 7.39 0.89 -1.74
CA ASN A 136 6.71 -0.34 -1.41
C ASN A 136 6.78 -0.68 0.10
N LEU A 137 7.88 -0.41 0.79
CA LEU A 137 7.92 -0.51 2.25
C LEU A 137 6.96 0.48 2.91
N GLY A 138 6.88 1.70 2.37
CA GLY A 138 5.92 2.70 2.82
C GLY A 138 4.48 2.22 2.68
N PHE A 139 4.09 1.69 1.51
CA PHE A 139 2.76 1.13 1.26
C PHE A 139 2.45 -0.05 2.19
N MET A 140 3.39 -0.98 2.34
CA MET A 140 3.24 -2.12 3.24
C MET A 140 2.97 -1.67 4.68
N ILE A 141 3.84 -0.83 5.23
CA ILE A 141 3.75 -0.39 6.63
C ILE A 141 2.49 0.42 6.87
N PHE A 142 2.19 1.37 5.96
CA PHE A 142 1.01 2.21 6.07
C PHE A 142 -0.28 1.37 6.05
N ASN A 143 -0.42 0.45 5.10
CA ASN A 143 -1.61 -0.39 5.00
C ASN A 143 -1.71 -1.43 6.12
N LEU A 144 -0.62 -1.81 6.79
CA LEU A 144 -0.66 -2.69 7.95
C LEU A 144 -1.06 -1.98 9.25
N ILE A 145 -1.22 -0.65 9.27
CA ILE A 145 -1.77 0.05 10.44
C ILE A 145 -3.19 -0.45 10.71
N PRO A 146 -3.50 -0.87 11.97
CA PRO A 146 -4.78 -1.51 12.27
C PRO A 146 -5.93 -0.51 12.47
N ILE A 147 -6.07 0.44 11.56
CA ILE A 147 -7.08 1.50 11.57
C ILE A 147 -7.94 1.40 10.30
N PRO A 148 -9.26 1.24 10.38
CA PRO A 148 -10.12 1.28 9.18
C PRO A 148 -9.95 2.62 8.43
N PRO A 149 -9.92 2.62 7.09
CA PRO A 149 -10.19 1.51 6.18
C PRO A 149 -8.93 0.75 5.70
N LEU A 150 -7.78 0.89 6.38
CA LEU A 150 -6.52 0.27 5.98
C LEU A 150 -6.57 -1.26 6.14
N ASP A 151 -5.78 -1.99 5.35
CA ASP A 151 -5.78 -3.45 5.31
C ASP A 151 -5.49 -4.11 6.66
N GLY A 152 -4.59 -3.53 7.45
CA GLY A 152 -4.26 -4.00 8.79
C GLY A 152 -5.47 -4.05 9.73
N SER A 153 -6.48 -3.22 9.49
CA SER A 153 -7.73 -3.28 10.26
C SER A 153 -8.50 -4.58 10.01
N ARG A 154 -8.48 -5.11 8.80
CA ARG A 154 -9.14 -6.38 8.47
C ARG A 154 -8.43 -7.58 9.09
N VAL A 155 -7.10 -7.49 9.20
CA VAL A 155 -6.30 -8.49 9.92
C VAL A 155 -6.64 -8.48 11.41
N LEU A 156 -6.70 -7.28 12.00
CA LEU A 156 -7.10 -7.11 13.40
C LEU A 156 -8.53 -7.61 13.63
N TYR A 157 -9.45 -7.28 12.72
CA TYR A 157 -10.86 -7.71 12.77
C TYR A 157 -11.00 -9.22 12.91
N ALA A 158 -10.16 -10.02 12.23
CA ALA A 158 -10.26 -11.47 12.25
C ALA A 158 -10.04 -12.08 13.64
N VAL A 159 -9.24 -11.43 14.48
CA VAL A 159 -8.90 -11.91 15.83
C VAL A 159 -9.68 -11.23 16.95
N MET A 160 -10.47 -10.19 16.64
CA MET A 160 -11.21 -9.42 17.65
C MET A 160 -12.56 -10.06 17.99
N PRO A 161 -13.05 -9.87 19.24
CA PRO A 161 -14.39 -10.26 19.64
C PRO A 161 -15.46 -9.38 18.98
N ASP A 162 -16.71 -9.88 18.89
CA ASP A 162 -17.78 -9.26 18.13
C ASP A 162 -18.06 -7.80 18.50
N GLY A 163 -18.03 -7.42 19.76
CA GLY A 163 -18.22 -6.03 20.18
C GLY A 163 -17.16 -5.06 19.62
N VAL A 164 -15.91 -5.52 19.49
CA VAL A 164 -14.85 -4.72 18.86
C VAL A 164 -15.05 -4.67 17.35
N ARG A 165 -15.48 -5.76 16.74
CA ARG A 165 -15.81 -5.83 15.31
C ARG A 165 -16.90 -4.85 14.92
N GLU A 166 -17.97 -4.75 15.72
CA GLU A 166 -19.05 -3.77 15.52
C GLU A 166 -18.53 -2.33 15.58
N PHE A 167 -17.68 -2.04 16.56
CA PHE A 167 -17.01 -0.73 16.63
C PHE A 167 -16.15 -0.46 15.39
N MET A 168 -15.34 -1.41 14.94
CA MET A 168 -14.52 -1.28 13.73
C MET A 168 -15.36 -1.05 12.48
N ASN A 169 -16.48 -1.75 12.31
CA ASN A 169 -17.42 -1.55 11.22
C ASN A 169 -18.06 -0.13 11.25
N SER A 170 -18.34 0.39 12.43
CA SER A 170 -18.84 1.77 12.55
C SER A 170 -17.79 2.81 12.17
N MET A 171 -16.51 2.54 12.49
CA MET A 171 -15.39 3.41 12.13
C MET A 171 -15.09 3.43 10.62
N GLU A 172 -15.45 2.40 9.86
CA GLU A 172 -15.25 2.42 8.39
C GLU A 172 -15.93 3.60 7.71
N LYS A 173 -17.09 4.01 8.20
CA LYS A 173 -17.86 5.14 7.64
C LYS A 173 -17.11 6.47 7.74
N VAL A 174 -16.26 6.61 8.72
CA VAL A 174 -15.44 7.81 8.99
C VAL A 174 -13.94 7.54 8.82
N GLY A 175 -13.57 6.35 8.38
CA GLY A 175 -12.20 5.85 8.39
C GLY A 175 -11.23 6.74 7.63
N LEU A 176 -11.61 7.27 6.46
CA LEU A 176 -10.78 8.22 5.73
C LEU A 176 -10.49 9.46 6.57
N VAL A 177 -11.48 10.00 7.28
CA VAL A 177 -11.31 11.17 8.15
C VAL A 177 -10.34 10.85 9.29
N VAL A 178 -10.42 9.65 9.87
CA VAL A 178 -9.50 9.19 10.92
C VAL A 178 -8.07 9.07 10.39
N VAL A 179 -7.88 8.50 9.20
CA VAL A 179 -6.55 8.40 8.57
C VAL A 179 -5.99 9.79 8.26
N TYR A 180 -6.81 10.72 7.75
CA TYR A 180 -6.39 12.10 7.55
C TYR A 180 -6.00 12.78 8.84
N ALA A 181 -6.81 12.62 9.89
CA ALA A 181 -6.50 13.18 11.20
C ALA A 181 -5.19 12.62 11.76
N LEU A 182 -4.94 11.32 11.59
CA LEU A 182 -3.68 10.67 11.97
C LEU A 182 -2.47 11.30 11.27
N ILE A 183 -2.57 11.55 9.97
CA ILE A 183 -1.48 12.13 9.17
C ILE A 183 -1.27 13.61 9.55
N LEU A 184 -2.35 14.39 9.62
CA LEU A 184 -2.28 15.84 9.84
C LEU A 184 -1.95 16.20 11.30
N ILE A 185 -2.60 15.54 12.26
CA ILE A 185 -2.42 15.83 13.70
C ILE A 185 -1.18 15.08 14.23
N GLY A 186 -0.96 13.85 13.75
CA GLY A 186 0.22 13.04 14.09
C GLY A 186 1.54 13.63 13.58
N GLY A 187 1.50 14.41 12.48
CA GLY A 187 2.61 15.22 11.97
C GLY A 187 3.98 14.54 12.06
N GLY A 188 4.88 15.15 12.85
CA GLY A 188 6.24 14.65 13.02
C GLY A 188 6.34 13.28 13.68
N LEU A 189 5.45 12.93 14.62
CA LEU A 189 5.45 11.61 15.28
C LEU A 189 5.07 10.52 14.30
N PHE A 190 4.08 10.77 13.45
CA PHE A 190 3.68 9.81 12.41
C PHE A 190 4.79 9.62 11.37
N SER A 191 5.40 10.72 10.92
CA SER A 191 6.54 10.67 10.00
C SER A 191 7.74 9.92 10.60
N GLU A 192 8.05 10.15 11.87
CA GLU A 192 9.12 9.46 12.59
C GLU A 192 8.82 7.95 12.71
N PHE A 193 7.59 7.59 13.10
CA PHE A 193 7.16 6.19 13.16
C PHE A 193 7.32 5.51 11.79
N MET A 194 6.79 6.11 10.72
CA MET A 194 6.90 5.57 9.37
C MET A 194 8.36 5.40 8.95
N SER A 195 9.20 6.42 9.16
CA SER A 195 10.61 6.36 8.81
C SER A 195 11.33 5.25 9.57
N ARG A 196 11.14 5.18 10.90
CA ARG A 196 11.77 4.13 11.73
C ARG A 196 11.34 2.73 11.29
N ALA A 197 10.05 2.53 10.98
CA ALA A 197 9.53 1.25 10.54
C ALA A 197 10.08 0.86 9.14
N ILE A 198 10.10 1.80 8.19
CA ILE A 198 10.66 1.58 6.85
C ILE A 198 12.14 1.19 6.95
N TYR A 199 12.95 1.99 7.66
CA TYR A 199 14.38 1.71 7.81
C TYR A 199 14.63 0.44 8.63
N GLY A 200 13.76 0.10 9.59
CA GLY A 200 13.85 -1.16 10.33
C GLY A 200 13.70 -2.37 9.42
N VAL A 201 12.69 -2.38 8.53
CA VAL A 201 12.51 -3.47 7.57
C VAL A 201 13.63 -3.48 6.51
N PHE A 202 14.03 -2.32 6.01
CA PHE A 202 15.13 -2.18 5.06
C PHE A 202 16.44 -2.75 5.61
N ASN A 203 16.80 -2.42 6.85
CA ASN A 203 17.97 -2.99 7.52
C ASN A 203 17.81 -4.50 7.77
N GLY A 204 16.58 -4.96 8.01
CA GLY A 204 16.28 -6.37 8.11
C GLY A 204 16.60 -7.15 6.82
N PHE A 205 16.48 -6.52 5.66
CA PHE A 205 16.87 -7.13 4.39
C PHE A 205 18.37 -7.43 4.33
N TYR A 206 19.22 -6.50 4.80
CA TYR A 206 20.66 -6.73 4.91
C TYR A 206 20.97 -7.88 5.85
N TRP A 207 20.30 -7.93 7.01
CA TRP A 207 20.48 -9.01 7.95
C TRP A 207 20.11 -10.40 7.37
N ILE A 208 19.04 -10.46 6.56
CA ILE A 208 18.61 -11.71 5.90
C ILE A 208 19.66 -12.26 4.94
N ILE A 209 20.35 -11.37 4.21
CA ILE A 209 21.37 -11.77 3.24
C ILE A 209 22.78 -11.90 3.84
N GLY A 210 22.94 -11.62 5.15
CA GLY A 210 24.22 -11.71 5.86
C GLY A 210 25.19 -10.58 5.54
N ALA A 211 24.67 -9.40 5.16
CA ALA A 211 25.47 -8.23 4.79
C ALA A 211 25.47 -7.15 5.89
#